data_39b5241816d26c19536b9e72ebfeb3a1
#
_entry.id   39b5241816d26c19536b9e72ebfeb3a1
#
_cell.length_a   1.000
_cell.length_b   1.000
_cell.length_c   1.000
_cell.angle_alpha   90.00
_cell.angle_beta   90.00
_cell.angle_gamma   90.00
#
_symmetry.space_group_name_H-M   'P 1'
#
loop_
_entity.id
_entity.type
_entity.pdbx_description
1 polymer ?
#
loop_
_entity_poly.entity_id
_entity_poly.type
_entity_poly.pdbx_seq_one_letter_code
_entity_poly.pdbx_strand_id
1 'polypeptide(L)'
;MQERTSLEDSLSGIGKVERELEDNIGMIELGEAENDEGVVAEAEAALKGLKKEVARRELEALLGGEADRFDSYLEVHAGAGGTESQDWASMLLRMYTRWAEKHGFKIEYLEETQGEEAGIKSATIQISGHNAYGWLKTEAGVHRLVRISPFDSNARRHTSFSSVAIFPVVDNSIKIDIAESDVRVDTMRSGGAGGQHVNKTESAVRLTHIPTGVAVVCQAGRSQHKNKAQAWDMLRARLYEIELKKREQQAAADQAAKTDIGWGHQIRSYVLQPYQMVKDLRTGVQTSDTSGVLDGDLDEFMAATLAQRAFGAPPPSIEDVD
;
A
#
# COMPACT_ATOMS: atom_id res chain seq x y z
N MET A 1 10.63 25.25 3.77
CA MET A 1 11.74 24.76 4.61
C MET A 1 11.94 23.26 4.47
N GLN A 2 10.89 22.45 4.56
CA GLN A 2 10.99 20.98 4.45
C GLN A 2 11.61 20.47 3.14
N GLU A 3 11.25 21.07 1.99
CA GLU A 3 11.78 20.69 0.68
C GLU A 3 13.29 20.95 0.55
N ARG A 4 13.75 22.08 1.09
CA ARG A 4 15.18 22.40 1.13
C ARG A 4 15.96 21.41 2.01
N THR A 5 15.44 21.06 3.19
CA THR A 5 16.06 20.07 4.08
C THR A 5 16.12 18.71 3.42
N SER A 6 15.04 18.27 2.75
CA SER A 6 15.01 17.01 2.02
C SER A 6 16.04 16.96 0.88
N LEU A 7 16.21 18.04 0.13
CA LEU A 7 17.24 18.14 -0.92
C LEU A 7 18.66 18.15 -0.35
N GLU A 8 18.89 18.87 0.75
CA GLU A 8 20.17 18.91 1.45
C GLU A 8 20.54 17.51 2.00
N ASP A 9 19.57 16.79 2.58
CA ASP A 9 19.75 15.41 3.07
C ASP A 9 20.05 14.44 1.91
N SER A 10 19.37 14.59 0.78
CA SER A 10 19.61 13.75 -0.40
C SER A 10 21.00 13.97 -0.97
N LEU A 11 21.43 15.23 -1.14
CA LEU A 11 22.77 15.58 -1.64
C LEU A 11 23.88 15.11 -0.68
N SER A 12 23.69 15.34 0.62
CA SER A 12 24.62 14.87 1.66
C SER A 12 24.73 13.34 1.65
N GLY A 13 23.61 12.67 1.44
CA GLY A 13 23.55 11.22 1.37
C GLY A 13 24.29 10.64 0.17
N ILE A 14 24.17 11.25 -1.02
CA ILE A 14 24.93 10.84 -2.22
C ILE A 14 26.43 11.01 -1.98
N GLY A 15 26.87 12.17 -1.50
CA GLY A 15 28.28 12.41 -1.22
C GLY A 15 28.86 11.54 -0.08
N LYS A 16 28.00 10.98 0.79
CA LYS A 16 28.42 9.98 1.76
C LYS A 16 28.66 8.63 1.08
N VAL A 17 27.73 8.19 0.24
CA VAL A 17 27.83 6.93 -0.52
C VAL A 17 29.08 6.92 -1.40
N GLU A 18 29.37 8.03 -2.12
CA GLU A 18 30.56 8.15 -2.96
C GLU A 18 31.85 7.98 -2.15
N ARG A 19 31.96 8.67 -1.01
CA ARG A 19 33.12 8.56 -0.13
C ARG A 19 33.27 7.15 0.43
N GLU A 20 32.21 6.56 0.96
CA GLU A 20 32.26 5.19 1.51
C GLU A 20 32.65 4.16 0.42
N LEU A 21 32.23 4.37 -0.83
CA LEU A 21 32.62 3.53 -1.95
C LEU A 21 34.14 3.65 -2.22
N GLU A 22 34.66 4.87 -2.34
CA GLU A 22 36.07 5.14 -2.58
C GLU A 22 36.96 4.61 -1.44
N ASP A 23 36.56 4.85 -0.18
CA ASP A 23 37.27 4.40 1.00
C ASP A 23 37.37 2.84 1.04
N ASN A 24 36.25 2.14 0.78
CA ASN A 24 36.25 0.67 0.80
C ASN A 24 37.02 0.08 -0.39
N ILE A 25 37.00 0.69 -1.56
CA ILE A 25 37.84 0.27 -2.71
C ILE A 25 39.32 0.40 -2.32
N GLY A 26 39.71 1.54 -1.75
CA GLY A 26 41.08 1.76 -1.27
C GLY A 26 41.53 0.78 -0.18
N MET A 27 40.60 0.41 0.72
CA MET A 27 40.88 -0.63 1.73
C MET A 27 41.11 -2.01 1.10
N ILE A 28 40.36 -2.37 0.06
CA ILE A 28 40.56 -3.63 -0.67
C ILE A 28 41.95 -3.65 -1.33
N GLU A 29 42.30 -2.57 -2.06
CA GLU A 29 43.59 -2.43 -2.74
C GLU A 29 44.76 -2.54 -1.75
N LEU A 30 44.62 -1.90 -0.59
CA LEU A 30 45.65 -1.94 0.47
C LEU A 30 45.74 -3.36 1.10
N GLY A 31 44.58 -3.99 1.42
CA GLY A 31 44.55 -5.34 1.99
C GLY A 31 45.11 -6.39 1.04
N GLU A 32 44.84 -6.24 -0.27
CA GLU A 32 45.48 -7.13 -1.29
C GLU A 32 46.97 -6.94 -1.38
N ALA A 33 47.46 -5.67 -1.32
CA ALA A 33 48.90 -5.37 -1.37
C ALA A 33 49.66 -5.90 -0.15
N GLU A 34 49.01 -5.89 1.02
CA GLU A 34 49.58 -6.40 2.29
C GLU A 34 49.27 -7.88 2.57
N ASN A 35 48.50 -8.54 1.70
CA ASN A 35 47.98 -9.89 1.90
C ASN A 35 47.20 -10.05 3.21
N ASP A 36 46.45 -9.01 3.59
CA ASP A 36 45.56 -9.03 4.76
C ASP A 36 44.12 -9.37 4.34
N GLU A 37 43.79 -10.67 4.35
CA GLU A 37 42.44 -11.16 4.00
C GLU A 37 41.35 -10.61 4.96
N GLY A 38 41.70 -10.23 6.19
CA GLY A 38 40.78 -9.70 7.17
C GLY A 38 40.25 -8.32 6.74
N VAL A 39 41.15 -7.42 6.32
CA VAL A 39 40.80 -6.07 5.80
C VAL A 39 39.97 -6.19 4.54
N VAL A 40 40.32 -7.08 3.62
CA VAL A 40 39.55 -7.31 2.40
C VAL A 40 38.12 -7.78 2.70
N ALA A 41 37.99 -8.77 3.60
CA ALA A 41 36.67 -9.29 3.99
C ALA A 41 35.78 -8.24 4.68
N GLU A 42 36.36 -7.37 5.51
CA GLU A 42 35.64 -6.28 6.17
C GLU A 42 35.15 -5.25 5.15
N ALA A 43 36.01 -4.84 4.21
CA ALA A 43 35.65 -3.90 3.15
C ALA A 43 34.58 -4.47 2.20
N GLU A 44 34.67 -5.74 1.83
CA GLU A 44 33.61 -6.42 1.05
C GLU A 44 32.26 -6.47 1.79
N ALA A 45 32.28 -6.71 3.10
CA ALA A 45 31.04 -6.69 3.90
C ALA A 45 30.45 -5.28 3.95
N ALA A 46 31.27 -4.25 4.09
CA ALA A 46 30.85 -2.85 4.03
C ALA A 46 30.26 -2.50 2.66
N LEU A 47 30.89 -2.89 1.55
CA LEU A 47 30.34 -2.70 0.19
C LEU A 47 29.00 -3.41 -0.04
N LYS A 48 28.80 -4.60 0.52
CA LYS A 48 27.50 -5.28 0.49
C LYS A 48 26.42 -4.49 1.25
N GLY A 49 26.78 -3.87 2.36
CA GLY A 49 25.92 -2.93 3.11
C GLY A 49 25.60 -1.69 2.30
N LEU A 50 26.62 -1.09 1.70
CA LEU A 50 26.49 0.12 0.86
C LEU A 50 25.60 -0.14 -0.37
N LYS A 51 25.73 -1.30 -1.01
CA LYS A 51 24.86 -1.71 -2.12
C LYS A 51 23.37 -1.75 -1.72
N LYS A 52 23.04 -2.24 -0.52
CA LYS A 52 21.68 -2.23 -0.01
C LYS A 52 21.18 -0.82 0.25
N GLU A 53 22.03 0.04 0.80
CA GLU A 53 21.68 1.46 1.06
C GLU A 53 21.44 2.21 -0.25
N VAL A 54 22.27 2.00 -1.29
CA VAL A 54 22.07 2.59 -2.63
C VAL A 54 20.75 2.12 -3.23
N ALA A 55 20.46 0.83 -3.19
CA ALA A 55 19.21 0.28 -3.70
C ALA A 55 17.98 0.89 -2.96
N ARG A 56 18.07 1.08 -1.64
CA ARG A 56 17.02 1.75 -0.87
C ARG A 56 16.83 3.20 -1.32
N ARG A 57 17.91 3.96 -1.50
CA ARG A 57 17.86 5.36 -1.96
C ARG A 57 17.37 5.50 -3.39
N GLU A 58 17.73 4.56 -4.25
CA GLU A 58 17.19 4.49 -5.62
C GLU A 58 15.67 4.35 -5.60
N LEU A 59 15.13 3.45 -4.76
CA LEU A 59 13.71 3.30 -4.58
C LEU A 59 13.05 4.56 -3.98
N GLU A 60 13.69 5.20 -2.99
CA GLU A 60 13.20 6.47 -2.43
C GLU A 60 13.15 7.58 -3.49
N ALA A 61 14.10 7.60 -4.42
CA ALA A 61 14.10 8.55 -5.53
C ALA A 61 12.93 8.33 -6.52
N LEU A 62 12.40 7.10 -6.61
CA LEU A 62 11.21 6.80 -7.40
C LEU A 62 9.91 7.30 -6.75
N LEU A 63 9.96 7.63 -5.45
CA LEU A 63 8.86 8.20 -4.68
C LEU A 63 8.82 9.73 -4.82
N GLY A 64 8.84 10.22 -6.07
CA GLY A 64 8.90 11.65 -6.40
C GLY A 64 7.53 12.31 -6.64
N GLY A 65 6.43 11.59 -6.48
CA GLY A 65 5.09 12.15 -6.64
C GLY A 65 4.73 13.13 -5.52
N GLU A 66 3.97 14.17 -5.84
CA GLU A 66 3.56 15.21 -4.88
C GLU A 66 2.90 14.63 -3.62
N ALA A 67 2.11 13.57 -3.79
CA ALA A 67 1.41 12.90 -2.70
C ALA A 67 2.24 11.79 -2.00
N ASP A 68 3.36 11.36 -2.57
CA ASP A 68 4.09 10.17 -2.09
C ASP A 68 4.56 10.29 -0.65
N ARG A 69 4.89 11.50 -0.21
CA ARG A 69 5.36 11.82 1.14
C ARG A 69 4.29 11.75 2.23
N PHE A 70 3.01 11.64 1.84
CA PHE A 70 1.91 11.66 2.80
C PHE A 70 1.72 10.32 3.51
N ASP A 71 1.04 10.38 4.64
CA ASP A 71 0.42 9.23 5.29
C ASP A 71 -0.62 8.61 4.35
N SER A 72 -1.01 7.39 4.61
CA SER A 72 -1.93 6.65 3.76
C SER A 72 -3.14 6.12 4.51
N TYR A 73 -4.30 6.21 3.88
CA TYR A 73 -5.44 5.35 4.21
C TYR A 73 -5.35 4.10 3.35
N LEU A 74 -5.55 2.96 3.98
CA LEU A 74 -5.66 1.66 3.32
C LEU A 74 -7.02 1.07 3.65
N GLU A 75 -7.79 0.75 2.61
CA GLU A 75 -9.09 0.10 2.72
C GLU A 75 -9.02 -1.28 2.08
N VAL A 76 -9.51 -2.28 2.78
CA VAL A 76 -9.66 -3.64 2.26
C VAL A 76 -11.14 -3.98 2.19
N HIS A 77 -11.58 -4.52 1.07
CA HIS A 77 -12.96 -4.97 0.87
C HIS A 77 -12.99 -6.42 0.39
N ALA A 78 -13.84 -7.23 1.01
CA ALA A 78 -14.14 -8.55 0.51
C ALA A 78 -14.87 -8.46 -0.85
N GLY A 79 -14.42 -9.22 -1.82
CA GLY A 79 -15.00 -9.31 -3.15
C GLY A 79 -15.84 -10.57 -3.34
N ALA A 80 -15.81 -11.14 -4.55
CA ALA A 80 -16.50 -12.38 -4.86
C ALA A 80 -15.85 -13.57 -4.13
N GLY A 81 -16.68 -14.44 -3.53
CA GLY A 81 -16.24 -15.65 -2.83
C GLY A 81 -16.93 -15.93 -1.50
N GLY A 82 -17.89 -15.09 -1.08
CA GLY A 82 -18.64 -15.29 0.18
C GLY A 82 -17.73 -15.26 1.41
N THR A 83 -17.88 -16.22 2.34
CA THR A 83 -17.06 -16.35 3.55
C THR A 83 -15.57 -16.43 3.25
N GLU A 84 -15.15 -17.10 2.16
CA GLU A 84 -13.77 -17.17 1.72
C GLU A 84 -13.17 -15.78 1.41
N SER A 85 -13.92 -14.91 0.73
CA SER A 85 -13.45 -13.58 0.40
C SER A 85 -13.35 -12.68 1.64
N GLN A 86 -14.22 -12.90 2.63
CA GLN A 86 -14.17 -12.18 3.92
C GLN A 86 -12.94 -12.59 4.74
N ASP A 87 -12.61 -13.89 4.75
CA ASP A 87 -11.38 -14.38 5.37
C ASP A 87 -10.13 -13.88 4.63
N TRP A 88 -10.17 -13.88 3.29
CA TRP A 88 -9.09 -13.33 2.47
C TRP A 88 -8.86 -11.84 2.74
N ALA A 89 -9.92 -11.05 2.88
CA ALA A 89 -9.81 -9.64 3.25
C ALA A 89 -9.12 -9.47 4.61
N SER A 90 -9.43 -10.29 5.60
CA SER A 90 -8.76 -10.31 6.90
C SER A 90 -7.26 -10.66 6.78
N MET A 91 -6.92 -11.63 5.93
CA MET A 91 -5.52 -12.01 5.69
C MET A 91 -4.75 -10.86 5.03
N LEU A 92 -5.34 -10.15 4.05
CA LEU A 92 -4.74 -8.98 3.43
C LEU A 92 -4.53 -7.84 4.43
N LEU A 93 -5.52 -7.54 5.26
CA LEU A 93 -5.39 -6.54 6.30
C LEU A 93 -4.22 -6.84 7.24
N ARG A 94 -4.11 -8.11 7.69
CA ARG A 94 -2.98 -8.56 8.50
C ARG A 94 -1.65 -8.42 7.75
N MET A 95 -1.58 -8.79 6.49
CA MET A 95 -0.37 -8.70 5.66
C MET A 95 0.14 -7.27 5.60
N TYR A 96 -0.73 -6.29 5.31
CA TYR A 96 -0.33 -4.87 5.27
C TYR A 96 -0.01 -4.31 6.65
N THR A 97 -0.70 -4.74 7.69
CA THR A 97 -0.38 -4.36 9.07
C THR A 97 1.03 -4.84 9.44
N ARG A 98 1.36 -6.10 9.13
CA ARG A 98 2.70 -6.66 9.37
C ARG A 98 3.78 -5.93 8.59
N TRP A 99 3.51 -5.61 7.33
CA TRP A 99 4.43 -4.82 6.53
C TRP A 99 4.69 -3.44 7.16
N ALA A 100 3.64 -2.74 7.57
CA ALA A 100 3.74 -1.43 8.19
C ALA A 100 4.50 -1.49 9.53
N GLU A 101 4.24 -2.51 10.37
CA GLU A 101 4.97 -2.76 11.61
C GLU A 101 6.48 -2.97 11.37
N LYS A 102 6.85 -3.80 10.38
CA LYS A 102 8.24 -4.05 9.99
C LYS A 102 8.98 -2.78 9.57
N HIS A 103 8.27 -1.84 8.95
CA HIS A 103 8.83 -0.55 8.52
C HIS A 103 8.75 0.56 9.59
N GLY A 104 8.24 0.23 10.78
CA GLY A 104 8.13 1.19 11.88
C GLY A 104 7.05 2.26 11.66
N PHE A 105 6.09 2.01 10.77
CA PHE A 105 4.96 2.90 10.57
C PHE A 105 3.96 2.79 11.72
N LYS A 106 3.32 3.91 12.04
CA LYS A 106 2.24 3.93 13.02
C LYS A 106 0.93 3.54 12.33
N ILE A 107 0.17 2.66 12.95
CA ILE A 107 -1.10 2.16 12.42
C ILE A 107 -2.24 2.60 13.34
N GLU A 108 -3.31 3.13 12.75
CA GLU A 108 -4.55 3.45 13.44
C GLU A 108 -5.73 2.79 12.73
N TYR A 109 -6.50 1.97 13.45
CA TYR A 109 -7.70 1.33 12.93
C TYR A 109 -8.86 2.31 12.99
N LEU A 110 -9.46 2.64 11.85
CA LEU A 110 -10.54 3.62 11.75
C LEU A 110 -11.91 2.97 11.70
N GLU A 111 -12.03 1.90 10.91
CA GLU A 111 -13.26 1.18 10.71
C GLU A 111 -12.98 -0.28 10.42
N GLU A 112 -13.84 -1.16 10.96
CA GLU A 112 -13.83 -2.58 10.64
C GLU A 112 -15.25 -3.12 10.69
N THR A 113 -15.67 -3.74 9.61
CA THR A 113 -16.97 -4.42 9.50
C THR A 113 -16.72 -5.92 9.44
N GLN A 114 -17.15 -6.62 10.48
CA GLN A 114 -16.99 -8.07 10.60
C GLN A 114 -17.76 -8.83 9.53
N GLY A 115 -17.22 -9.96 9.11
CA GLY A 115 -17.91 -10.93 8.27
C GLY A 115 -19.08 -11.59 9.00
N GLU A 116 -19.92 -12.32 8.26
CA GLU A 116 -21.08 -13.00 8.84
C GLU A 116 -20.67 -14.27 9.60
N GLU A 117 -19.73 -15.05 9.06
CA GLU A 117 -19.28 -16.31 9.64
C GLU A 117 -17.77 -16.23 10.00
N ALA A 118 -16.97 -15.58 9.17
CA ALA A 118 -15.53 -15.42 9.38
C ALA A 118 -15.00 -14.15 8.69
N GLY A 119 -13.82 -13.71 9.09
CA GLY A 119 -13.12 -12.60 8.46
C GLY A 119 -13.83 -11.25 8.55
N ILE A 120 -13.58 -10.38 7.58
CA ILE A 120 -14.12 -9.01 7.52
C ILE A 120 -14.79 -8.73 6.17
N LYS A 121 -15.86 -7.94 6.18
CA LYS A 121 -16.47 -7.40 4.95
C LYS A 121 -15.63 -6.24 4.41
N SER A 122 -15.18 -5.37 5.30
CA SER A 122 -14.30 -4.24 4.99
C SER A 122 -13.53 -3.80 6.22
N ALA A 123 -12.37 -3.19 6.00
CA ALA A 123 -11.64 -2.48 7.04
C ALA A 123 -10.91 -1.27 6.44
N THR A 124 -10.78 -0.22 7.25
CA THR A 124 -10.01 0.97 6.92
C THR A 124 -9.00 1.23 8.03
N ILE A 125 -7.74 1.33 7.65
CA ILE A 125 -6.65 1.71 8.57
C ILE A 125 -5.94 2.95 8.02
N GLN A 126 -5.39 3.75 8.92
CA GLN A 126 -4.45 4.81 8.59
C GLN A 126 -3.03 4.32 8.91
N ILE A 127 -2.13 4.48 7.96
CA ILE A 127 -0.71 4.14 8.10
C ILE A 127 0.08 5.44 8.00
N SER A 128 0.74 5.82 9.09
CA SER A 128 1.47 7.08 9.19
C SER A 128 2.97 6.86 9.23
N GLY A 129 3.68 7.55 8.35
CA GLY A 129 5.13 7.51 8.27
C GLY A 129 5.65 8.09 6.95
N HIS A 130 6.94 8.25 6.86
CA HIS A 130 7.58 8.86 5.69
C HIS A 130 7.35 8.02 4.42
N ASN A 131 6.77 8.65 3.39
CA ASN A 131 6.44 8.01 2.12
C ASN A 131 5.46 6.82 2.23
N ALA A 132 4.64 6.74 3.27
CA ALA A 132 3.69 5.63 3.45
C ALA A 132 2.75 5.48 2.24
N TYR A 133 2.17 6.58 1.75
CA TYR A 133 1.33 6.56 0.56
C TYR A 133 2.13 6.18 -0.70
N GLY A 134 3.34 6.72 -0.85
CA GLY A 134 4.19 6.44 -2.01
C GLY A 134 4.47 4.94 -2.21
N TRP A 135 4.72 4.21 -1.14
CA TRP A 135 4.88 2.76 -1.15
C TRP A 135 3.54 2.05 -1.41
N LEU A 136 2.54 2.35 -0.60
CA LEU A 136 1.27 1.64 -0.59
C LEU A 136 0.45 1.85 -1.87
N LYS A 137 0.57 3.00 -2.55
CA LYS A 137 -0.16 3.25 -3.82
C LYS A 137 0.06 2.17 -4.88
N THR A 138 1.17 1.41 -4.78
CA THR A 138 1.47 0.28 -5.66
C THR A 138 0.57 -0.92 -5.42
N GLU A 139 -0.05 -1.01 -4.25
CA GLU A 139 -0.84 -2.16 -3.80
C GLU A 139 -2.36 -2.00 -4.08
N ALA A 140 -2.76 -0.86 -4.64
CA ALA A 140 -4.15 -0.63 -4.99
C ALA A 140 -4.60 -1.51 -6.16
N GLY A 141 -5.64 -2.33 -5.95
CA GLY A 141 -6.21 -3.21 -6.96
C GLY A 141 -6.84 -4.46 -6.38
N VAL A 142 -7.05 -5.46 -7.23
CA VAL A 142 -7.69 -6.73 -6.86
C VAL A 142 -6.62 -7.80 -6.60
N HIS A 143 -6.75 -8.48 -5.49
CA HIS A 143 -5.90 -9.59 -5.05
C HIS A 143 -6.67 -10.91 -5.15
N ARG A 144 -6.13 -11.87 -5.87
CA ARG A 144 -6.72 -13.21 -6.07
C ARG A 144 -6.06 -14.21 -5.14
N LEU A 145 -6.85 -14.94 -4.37
CA LEU A 145 -6.40 -16.07 -3.56
C LEU A 145 -6.93 -17.38 -4.14
N VAL A 146 -6.05 -18.37 -4.26
CA VAL A 146 -6.40 -19.75 -4.62
C VAL A 146 -5.88 -20.68 -3.52
N ARG A 147 -6.79 -21.34 -2.81
CA ARG A 147 -6.45 -22.29 -1.74
C ARG A 147 -7.51 -23.37 -1.57
N ILE A 148 -7.16 -24.42 -0.83
CA ILE A 148 -8.17 -25.35 -0.31
C ILE A 148 -8.93 -24.61 0.80
N SER A 149 -10.27 -24.57 0.67
CA SER A 149 -11.14 -23.85 1.60
C SER A 149 -11.13 -24.50 2.99
N PRO A 150 -10.86 -23.74 4.07
CA PRO A 150 -11.07 -24.22 5.43
C PRO A 150 -12.55 -24.27 5.82
N PHE A 151 -13.45 -23.65 5.02
CA PHE A 151 -14.90 -23.60 5.25
C PHE A 151 -15.68 -24.63 4.44
N ASP A 152 -15.04 -25.29 3.46
CA ASP A 152 -15.64 -26.34 2.65
C ASP A 152 -15.35 -27.72 3.24
N SER A 153 -16.40 -28.42 3.70
CA SER A 153 -16.29 -29.76 4.25
C SER A 153 -15.69 -30.81 3.27
N ASN A 154 -15.75 -30.53 1.98
CA ASN A 154 -15.17 -31.38 0.93
C ASN A 154 -13.71 -31.03 0.58
N ALA A 155 -13.10 -30.08 1.29
CA ALA A 155 -11.72 -29.63 1.07
C ALA A 155 -11.42 -29.28 -0.41
N ARG A 156 -12.37 -28.66 -1.10
CA ARG A 156 -12.21 -28.25 -2.50
C ARG A 156 -11.39 -26.96 -2.58
N ARG A 157 -10.70 -26.82 -3.71
CA ARG A 157 -9.96 -25.60 -4.05
C ARG A 157 -10.94 -24.49 -4.46
N HIS A 158 -10.84 -23.35 -3.83
CA HIS A 158 -11.64 -22.17 -4.09
C HIS A 158 -10.77 -21.01 -4.54
N THR A 159 -11.35 -20.13 -5.35
CA THR A 159 -10.76 -18.86 -5.76
C THR A 159 -11.59 -17.72 -5.15
N SER A 160 -10.90 -16.80 -4.47
CA SER A 160 -11.54 -15.66 -3.80
C SER A 160 -10.83 -14.36 -4.21
N PHE A 161 -11.59 -13.30 -4.20
CA PHE A 161 -11.11 -11.97 -4.57
C PHE A 161 -11.36 -10.99 -3.44
N SER A 162 -10.39 -10.11 -3.20
CA SER A 162 -10.55 -8.96 -2.32
C SER A 162 -9.87 -7.77 -2.97
N SER A 163 -10.41 -6.58 -2.77
CA SER A 163 -9.86 -5.35 -3.31
C SER A 163 -9.19 -4.52 -2.22
N VAL A 164 -8.10 -3.89 -2.59
CA VAL A 164 -7.38 -2.93 -1.76
C VAL A 164 -7.45 -1.57 -2.43
N ALA A 165 -7.84 -0.56 -1.67
CA ALA A 165 -7.86 0.83 -2.11
C ALA A 165 -6.94 1.66 -1.20
N ILE A 166 -6.15 2.53 -1.81
CA ILE A 166 -5.13 3.32 -1.14
C ILE A 166 -5.36 4.80 -1.44
N PHE A 167 -5.37 5.63 -0.39
CA PHE A 167 -5.60 7.06 -0.50
C PHE A 167 -4.56 7.82 0.33
N PRO A 168 -4.06 8.97 -0.15
CA PRO A 168 -3.18 9.80 0.66
C PRO A 168 -3.96 10.48 1.79
N VAL A 169 -3.34 10.61 2.95
CA VAL A 169 -3.83 11.52 4.00
C VAL A 169 -3.41 12.92 3.61
N VAL A 170 -4.34 13.69 3.08
CA VAL A 170 -4.07 15.05 2.64
C VAL A 170 -4.15 15.98 3.85
N ASP A 171 -3.03 16.62 4.17
CA ASP A 171 -3.01 17.67 5.19
C ASP A 171 -3.81 18.89 4.68
N ASN A 172 -4.38 19.68 5.60
CA ASN A 172 -5.22 20.86 5.30
C ASN A 172 -4.56 21.93 4.40
N SER A 173 -3.31 21.75 4.00
CA SER A 173 -2.56 22.65 3.12
C SER A 173 -3.00 22.59 1.64
N ILE A 174 -3.61 21.49 1.20
CA ILE A 174 -4.21 21.42 -0.15
C ILE A 174 -5.70 21.70 0.01
N LYS A 175 -6.07 22.95 -0.22
CA LYS A 175 -7.45 23.41 -0.21
C LYS A 175 -8.24 22.77 -1.36
N ILE A 176 -8.80 21.59 -1.09
CA ILE A 176 -9.97 21.17 -1.84
C ILE A 176 -11.14 21.91 -1.17
N ASP A 177 -11.60 22.96 -1.80
CA ASP A 177 -12.79 23.67 -1.33
C ASP A 177 -14.02 22.78 -1.58
N ILE A 178 -14.37 22.02 -0.54
CA ILE A 178 -15.62 21.25 -0.52
C ILE A 178 -16.66 22.16 0.13
N ALA A 179 -17.64 22.58 -0.64
CA ALA A 179 -18.77 23.30 -0.07
C ALA A 179 -19.56 22.37 0.85
N GLU A 180 -19.85 22.79 2.07
CA GLU A 180 -20.65 21.97 3.01
C GLU A 180 -22.03 21.62 2.44
N SER A 181 -22.59 22.47 1.58
CA SER A 181 -23.84 22.24 0.83
C SER A 181 -23.79 21.00 -0.08
N ASP A 182 -22.61 20.62 -0.54
CA ASP A 182 -22.41 19.52 -1.48
C ASP A 182 -22.18 18.19 -0.77
N VAL A 183 -22.17 18.21 0.56
CA VAL A 183 -21.95 17.02 1.39
C VAL A 183 -23.19 16.69 2.21
N ARG A 184 -23.78 15.53 1.92
CA ARG A 184 -24.83 14.98 2.78
C ARG A 184 -24.20 14.27 3.96
N VAL A 185 -24.64 14.65 5.17
CA VAL A 185 -24.19 14.06 6.44
C VAL A 185 -25.29 13.16 6.99
N ASP A 186 -25.06 11.88 7.05
CA ASP A 186 -25.95 10.90 7.65
C ASP A 186 -25.33 10.38 8.96
N THR A 187 -26.07 10.37 10.05
CA THR A 187 -25.66 9.73 11.30
C THR A 187 -26.33 8.37 11.41
N MET A 188 -25.58 7.38 11.90
CA MET A 188 -26.08 6.02 12.04
C MET A 188 -25.52 5.36 13.29
N ARG A 189 -26.13 4.26 13.69
CA ARG A 189 -25.62 3.44 14.78
C ARG A 189 -24.37 2.71 14.30
N SER A 190 -23.33 2.66 15.15
CA SER A 190 -22.14 1.87 14.85
C SER A 190 -22.50 0.40 14.77
N GLY A 191 -22.10 -0.29 13.71
CA GLY A 191 -22.21 -1.73 13.57
C GLY A 191 -20.97 -2.41 14.15
N GLY A 192 -21.14 -3.40 15.03
CA GLY A 192 -20.01 -4.18 15.56
C GLY A 192 -20.42 -4.98 16.80
N ALA A 193 -19.60 -5.96 17.18
CA ALA A 193 -19.72 -6.72 18.42
C ALA A 193 -19.38 -5.82 19.61
N GLY A 194 -20.33 -5.00 20.09
CA GLY A 194 -20.16 -4.08 21.19
C GLY A 194 -21.33 -4.12 22.12
N GLY A 195 -21.10 -3.83 23.42
CA GLY A 195 -22.10 -3.83 24.48
C GLY A 195 -23.21 -2.80 24.24
N GLN A 196 -24.19 -2.78 25.18
CA GLN A 196 -25.45 -2.02 25.13
C GLN A 196 -25.33 -0.53 24.73
N HIS A 197 -24.14 0.08 24.84
CA HIS A 197 -23.89 1.48 24.50
C HIS A 197 -23.65 1.71 23.00
N VAL A 198 -23.01 0.78 22.30
CA VAL A 198 -22.72 0.85 20.86
C VAL A 198 -24.01 0.78 20.03
N ASN A 199 -24.97 0.00 20.50
CA ASN A 199 -26.24 -0.22 19.79
C ASN A 199 -27.31 0.86 20.05
N LYS A 200 -27.06 1.82 20.98
CA LYS A 200 -28.05 2.86 21.34
C LYS A 200 -27.67 4.26 20.87
N THR A 201 -26.38 4.52 20.57
CA THR A 201 -25.91 5.84 20.18
C THR A 201 -25.57 5.91 18.70
N GLU A 202 -26.06 6.94 18.01
CA GLU A 202 -25.73 7.21 16.60
C GLU A 202 -24.38 7.92 16.51
N SER A 203 -23.30 7.21 16.82
CA SER A 203 -21.93 7.76 16.81
C SER A 203 -21.25 7.66 15.46
N ALA A 204 -21.66 6.74 14.60
CA ALA A 204 -21.11 6.61 13.25
C ALA A 204 -21.62 7.75 12.34
N VAL A 205 -20.72 8.27 11.52
CA VAL A 205 -21.01 9.35 10.59
C VAL A 205 -20.66 8.92 9.17
N ARG A 206 -21.63 9.05 8.28
CA ARG A 206 -21.44 8.87 6.83
C ARG A 206 -21.50 10.24 6.15
N LEU A 207 -20.48 10.54 5.38
CA LEU A 207 -20.46 11.69 4.49
C LEU A 207 -20.59 11.22 3.05
N THR A 208 -21.47 11.86 2.30
CA THR A 208 -21.64 11.59 0.86
C THR A 208 -21.49 12.90 0.09
N HIS A 209 -20.47 12.99 -0.73
CA HIS A 209 -20.29 14.13 -1.64
C HIS A 209 -21.23 13.96 -2.83
N ILE A 210 -22.24 14.81 -2.91
CA ILE A 210 -23.35 14.70 -3.87
C ILE A 210 -22.87 14.74 -5.32
N PRO A 211 -21.95 15.69 -5.72
CA PRO A 211 -21.54 15.81 -7.12
C PRO A 211 -20.74 14.60 -7.64
N THR A 212 -19.95 13.94 -6.79
CA THR A 212 -19.10 12.81 -7.20
C THR A 212 -19.65 11.44 -6.78
N GLY A 213 -20.67 11.41 -5.90
CA GLY A 213 -21.21 10.18 -5.33
C GLY A 213 -20.26 9.48 -4.33
N VAL A 214 -19.14 10.08 -4.02
CA VAL A 214 -18.17 9.50 -3.06
C VAL A 214 -18.76 9.50 -1.67
N ALA A 215 -18.75 8.34 -1.02
CA ALA A 215 -19.21 8.19 0.35
C ALA A 215 -18.08 7.63 1.23
N VAL A 216 -18.00 8.17 2.45
CA VAL A 216 -17.10 7.69 3.50
C VAL A 216 -17.89 7.47 4.79
N VAL A 217 -17.47 6.49 5.58
CA VAL A 217 -18.05 6.19 6.88
C VAL A 217 -16.95 6.19 7.92
N CYS A 218 -17.16 6.85 9.04
CA CYS A 218 -16.25 6.82 10.18
C CYS A 218 -17.03 6.44 11.45
N GLN A 219 -16.55 5.40 12.15
CA GLN A 219 -17.12 4.92 13.41
C GLN A 219 -16.03 4.57 14.45
N ALA A 220 -14.83 5.17 14.30
CA ALA A 220 -13.65 4.86 15.10
C ALA A 220 -13.81 5.18 16.59
N GLY A 221 -14.65 6.14 16.95
CA GLY A 221 -14.79 6.61 18.33
C GLY A 221 -16.23 6.67 18.81
N ARG A 222 -16.36 6.88 20.16
CA ARG A 222 -17.67 7.11 20.79
C ARG A 222 -18.20 8.53 20.58
N SER A 223 -17.39 9.44 20.08
CA SER A 223 -17.73 10.84 19.87
C SER A 223 -18.11 11.09 18.42
N GLN A 224 -19.39 11.39 18.16
CA GLN A 224 -19.91 11.75 16.83
C GLN A 224 -19.14 12.93 16.23
N HIS A 225 -18.75 13.94 17.03
CA HIS A 225 -17.99 15.10 16.55
C HIS A 225 -16.59 14.71 16.05
N LYS A 226 -15.88 13.81 16.77
CA LYS A 226 -14.58 13.33 16.33
C LYS A 226 -14.72 12.49 15.05
N ASN A 227 -15.71 11.59 15.00
CA ASN A 227 -15.99 10.79 13.82
C ASN A 227 -16.36 11.66 12.62
N LYS A 228 -17.13 12.76 12.83
CA LYS A 228 -17.45 13.71 11.77
C LYS A 228 -16.20 14.40 11.24
N ALA A 229 -15.32 14.91 12.10
CA ALA A 229 -14.06 15.54 11.68
C ALA A 229 -13.19 14.58 10.87
N GLN A 230 -13.02 13.37 11.38
CA GLN A 230 -12.23 12.33 10.71
C GLN A 230 -12.86 11.88 9.38
N ALA A 231 -14.18 11.77 9.32
CA ALA A 231 -14.89 11.50 8.05
C ALA A 231 -14.66 12.62 7.02
N TRP A 232 -14.59 13.88 7.43
CA TRP A 232 -14.23 14.99 6.54
C TRP A 232 -12.82 14.85 5.97
N ASP A 233 -11.86 14.45 6.79
CA ASP A 233 -10.48 14.24 6.34
C ASP A 233 -10.39 13.05 5.36
N MET A 234 -11.12 11.98 5.63
CA MET A 234 -11.26 10.84 4.72
C MET A 234 -11.92 11.24 3.40
N LEU A 235 -12.96 12.09 3.44
CA LEU A 235 -13.63 12.56 2.23
C LEU A 235 -12.71 13.43 1.38
N ARG A 236 -11.96 14.36 2.01
CA ARG A 236 -10.95 15.17 1.32
C ARG A 236 -9.89 14.30 0.66
N ALA A 237 -9.38 13.30 1.36
CA ALA A 237 -8.40 12.36 0.82
C ALA A 237 -8.92 11.62 -0.42
N ARG A 238 -10.16 11.13 -0.39
CA ARG A 238 -10.78 10.46 -1.55
C ARG A 238 -10.99 11.39 -2.73
N LEU A 239 -11.46 12.61 -2.49
CA LEU A 239 -11.67 13.59 -3.56
C LEU A 239 -10.33 14.04 -4.17
N TYR A 240 -9.30 14.19 -3.37
CA TYR A 240 -7.95 14.48 -3.85
C TYR A 240 -7.41 13.39 -4.77
N GLU A 241 -7.57 12.13 -4.39
CA GLU A 241 -7.14 11.01 -5.25
C GLU A 241 -7.89 10.98 -6.59
N ILE A 242 -9.19 11.26 -6.57
CA ILE A 242 -9.98 11.34 -7.81
C ILE A 242 -9.47 12.47 -8.72
N GLU A 243 -9.15 13.63 -8.14
CA GLU A 243 -8.61 14.75 -8.90
C GLU A 243 -7.17 14.45 -9.40
N LEU A 244 -6.36 13.81 -8.57
CA LEU A 244 -5.01 13.36 -8.96
C LEU A 244 -5.08 12.35 -10.10
N LYS A 245 -5.93 11.32 -9.98
CA LYS A 245 -6.18 10.34 -11.05
C LYS A 245 -6.68 10.98 -12.33
N LYS A 246 -7.56 11.97 -12.21
CA LYS A 246 -8.07 12.70 -13.38
C LYS A 246 -6.97 13.50 -14.07
N ARG A 247 -6.05 14.12 -13.32
CA ARG A 247 -4.87 14.80 -13.86
C ARG A 247 -3.88 13.83 -14.47
N GLU A 248 -3.62 12.71 -13.81
CA GLU A 248 -2.77 11.64 -14.33
C GLU A 248 -3.38 10.99 -15.59
N GLN A 249 -4.69 10.77 -15.61
CA GLN A 249 -5.40 10.28 -16.80
C GLN A 249 -5.41 11.29 -17.92
N GLN A 250 -5.47 12.56 -17.63
CA GLN A 250 -5.41 13.63 -18.63
C GLN A 250 -4.00 13.74 -19.21
N ALA A 251 -2.97 13.65 -18.37
CA ALA A 251 -1.58 13.59 -18.79
C ALA A 251 -1.26 12.28 -19.53
N ALA A 252 -1.84 11.15 -19.09
CA ALA A 252 -1.72 9.86 -19.77
C ALA A 252 -2.58 9.78 -21.05
N ALA A 253 -3.73 10.45 -21.12
CA ALA A 253 -4.55 10.54 -22.34
C ALA A 253 -3.88 11.40 -23.43
N ASP A 254 -3.18 12.45 -23.04
CA ASP A 254 -2.32 13.23 -23.93
C ASP A 254 -1.11 12.41 -24.43
N GLN A 255 -0.67 11.43 -23.62
CA GLN A 255 0.38 10.48 -23.97
C GLN A 255 -0.17 9.19 -24.60
N ALA A 256 -1.39 8.75 -24.27
CA ALA A 256 -2.08 7.52 -24.71
C ALA A 256 -3.01 7.72 -25.91
N ALA A 257 -3.08 8.90 -26.49
CA ALA A 257 -3.48 9.01 -27.91
C ALA A 257 -2.61 8.12 -28.81
N LYS A 258 -1.76 7.27 -28.19
CA LYS A 258 -0.80 6.38 -28.84
C LYS A 258 -0.91 4.89 -28.52
N THR A 259 -1.75 4.41 -27.62
CA THR A 259 -1.94 2.95 -27.41
C THR A 259 -3.18 2.54 -26.62
N ASP A 260 -3.87 1.51 -27.09
CA ASP A 260 -5.12 0.92 -26.60
C ASP A 260 -4.96 0.17 -25.26
N ILE A 261 -6.00 0.19 -24.41
CA ILE A 261 -6.01 -0.38 -23.05
C ILE A 261 -6.87 -1.65 -23.04
N GLY A 262 -6.29 -2.76 -22.59
CA GLY A 262 -6.94 -4.06 -22.35
C GLY A 262 -7.05 -4.47 -20.88
N TRP A 263 -8.10 -5.12 -20.55
CA TRP A 263 -8.66 -5.80 -19.39
C TRP A 263 -7.71 -6.37 -18.33
N GLY A 264 -8.00 -6.15 -17.03
CA GLY A 264 -7.56 -6.96 -15.89
C GLY A 264 -7.03 -6.18 -14.70
N HIS A 265 -7.91 -5.81 -13.77
CA HIS A 265 -7.53 -5.08 -12.56
C HIS A 265 -6.93 -5.96 -11.45
N GLN A 266 -6.62 -7.24 -11.72
CA GLN A 266 -5.90 -8.09 -10.79
C GLN A 266 -4.43 -7.70 -10.79
N ILE A 267 -3.95 -7.27 -9.60
CA ILE A 267 -2.55 -6.89 -9.46
C ILE A 267 -1.66 -8.05 -9.02
N ARG A 268 -2.21 -8.96 -8.19
CA ARG A 268 -1.41 -10.07 -7.64
C ARG A 268 -2.26 -11.31 -7.41
N SER A 269 -1.68 -12.48 -7.72
CA SER A 269 -2.27 -13.80 -7.49
C SER A 269 -1.49 -14.53 -6.42
N TYR A 270 -2.21 -15.09 -5.46
CA TYR A 270 -1.69 -15.88 -4.34
C TYR A 270 -2.22 -17.30 -4.46
N VAL A 271 -1.34 -18.27 -4.73
CA VAL A 271 -1.68 -19.69 -4.82
C VAL A 271 -1.05 -20.39 -3.62
N LEU A 272 -1.86 -21.00 -2.75
CA LEU A 272 -1.37 -21.74 -1.60
C LEU A 272 -1.38 -23.24 -1.83
N GLN A 273 -2.26 -23.74 -2.71
CA GLN A 273 -2.35 -25.16 -3.11
C GLN A 273 -2.75 -25.28 -4.59
N PRO A 274 -2.27 -26.31 -5.34
CA PRO A 274 -1.41 -27.43 -4.92
C PRO A 274 0.08 -27.09 -4.83
N TYR A 275 0.49 -25.93 -5.29
CA TYR A 275 1.84 -25.38 -5.17
C TYR A 275 1.76 -24.02 -4.48
N GLN A 276 2.88 -23.55 -3.98
CA GLN A 276 2.96 -22.25 -3.32
C GLN A 276 3.60 -21.23 -4.25
N MET A 277 2.87 -20.14 -4.56
CA MET A 277 3.37 -19.06 -5.38
C MET A 277 2.58 -17.76 -5.16
N VAL A 278 3.30 -16.67 -5.02
CA VAL A 278 2.75 -15.32 -5.16
C VAL A 278 3.36 -14.69 -6.39
N LYS A 279 2.51 -14.19 -7.31
CA LYS A 279 2.94 -13.55 -8.56
C LYS A 279 2.25 -12.21 -8.73
N ASP A 280 3.03 -11.16 -8.92
CA ASP A 280 2.51 -9.87 -9.36
C ASP A 280 2.32 -9.89 -10.88
N LEU A 281 1.08 -9.65 -11.30
CA LEU A 281 0.69 -9.75 -12.72
C LEU A 281 1.14 -8.54 -13.54
N ARG A 282 1.52 -7.44 -12.87
CA ARG A 282 1.98 -6.20 -13.53
C ARG A 282 3.46 -6.24 -13.86
N THR A 283 4.26 -6.75 -12.92
CA THR A 283 5.74 -6.76 -13.02
C THR A 283 6.31 -8.11 -13.37
N GLY A 284 5.54 -9.19 -13.18
CA GLY A 284 5.99 -10.56 -13.35
C GLY A 284 6.85 -11.10 -12.20
N VAL A 285 7.11 -10.29 -11.17
CA VAL A 285 7.83 -10.73 -9.97
C VAL A 285 7.04 -11.82 -9.27
N GLN A 286 7.71 -12.89 -8.89
CA GLN A 286 7.09 -14.03 -8.22
C GLN A 286 7.99 -14.66 -7.16
N THR A 287 7.39 -15.24 -6.14
CA THR A 287 8.09 -15.99 -5.09
C THR A 287 7.30 -17.22 -4.66
N SER A 288 8.01 -18.26 -4.23
CA SER A 288 7.39 -19.44 -3.60
C SER A 288 7.18 -19.27 -2.10
N ASP A 289 7.78 -18.25 -1.49
CA ASP A 289 7.57 -17.94 -0.05
C ASP A 289 6.26 -17.17 0.17
N THR A 290 5.16 -17.91 0.06
CA THR A 290 3.82 -17.37 0.32
C THR A 290 3.64 -16.95 1.78
N SER A 291 4.32 -17.65 2.70
CA SER A 291 4.22 -17.37 4.14
C SER A 291 4.87 -16.03 4.48
N GLY A 292 6.08 -15.78 3.98
CA GLY A 292 6.79 -14.52 4.16
C GLY A 292 5.99 -13.34 3.59
N VAL A 293 5.42 -13.49 2.38
CA VAL A 293 4.58 -12.46 1.77
C VAL A 293 3.34 -12.17 2.63
N LEU A 294 2.62 -13.19 3.09
CA LEU A 294 1.44 -13.03 3.96
C LEU A 294 1.80 -12.50 5.36
N ASP A 295 3.06 -12.60 5.77
CA ASP A 295 3.59 -11.98 6.98
C ASP A 295 4.25 -10.61 6.73
N GLY A 296 4.05 -10.04 5.54
CA GLY A 296 4.39 -8.65 5.21
C GLY A 296 5.68 -8.44 4.43
N ASP A 297 6.26 -9.45 3.77
CA ASP A 297 7.41 -9.27 2.88
C ASP A 297 6.94 -8.83 1.49
N LEU A 298 6.67 -7.53 1.35
CA LEU A 298 6.08 -6.93 0.14
C LEU A 298 7.06 -6.05 -0.64
N ASP A 299 8.22 -5.74 -0.09
CA ASP A 299 9.15 -4.74 -0.60
C ASP A 299 9.57 -4.98 -2.05
N GLU A 300 9.86 -6.24 -2.40
CA GLU A 300 10.27 -6.59 -3.77
C GLU A 300 9.16 -6.32 -4.79
N PHE A 301 7.90 -6.62 -4.45
CA PHE A 301 6.76 -6.36 -5.32
C PHE A 301 6.49 -4.86 -5.47
N MET A 302 6.54 -4.12 -4.36
CA MET A 302 6.33 -2.68 -4.35
C MET A 302 7.45 -1.96 -5.13
N ALA A 303 8.71 -2.34 -4.89
CA ALA A 303 9.87 -1.82 -5.56
C ALA A 303 9.82 -2.05 -7.08
N ALA A 304 9.49 -3.26 -7.52
CA ALA A 304 9.36 -3.59 -8.93
C ALA A 304 8.24 -2.78 -9.60
N THR A 305 7.12 -2.58 -8.89
CA THR A 305 6.00 -1.77 -9.41
C THR A 305 6.38 -0.29 -9.51
N LEU A 306 7.12 0.26 -8.53
CA LEU A 306 7.62 1.63 -8.59
C LEU A 306 8.58 1.80 -9.76
N ALA A 307 9.54 0.88 -9.93
CA ALA A 307 10.49 0.91 -11.03
C ALA A 307 9.78 0.83 -12.40
N GLN A 308 8.78 -0.04 -12.55
CA GLN A 308 8.00 -0.15 -13.78
C GLN A 308 7.27 1.16 -14.10
N ARG A 309 6.67 1.82 -13.11
CA ARG A 309 5.99 3.12 -13.30
C ARG A 309 6.96 4.24 -13.71
N ALA A 310 8.16 4.24 -13.14
CA ALA A 310 9.17 5.27 -13.42
C ALA A 310 9.81 5.10 -14.80
N PHE A 311 10.11 3.88 -15.20
CA PHE A 311 10.82 3.59 -16.44
C PHE A 311 9.91 3.22 -17.62
N GLY A 312 8.59 3.09 -17.39
CA GLY A 312 7.62 2.84 -18.46
C GLY A 312 7.78 1.47 -19.13
N ALA A 313 8.30 0.46 -18.42
CA ALA A 313 8.42 -0.89 -18.95
C ALA A 313 7.03 -1.47 -19.27
N PRO A 314 6.82 -2.07 -20.45
CA PRO A 314 5.56 -2.72 -20.76
C PRO A 314 5.32 -3.88 -19.79
N PRO A 315 4.04 -4.15 -19.41
CA PRO A 315 3.74 -5.31 -18.59
C PRO A 315 4.22 -6.58 -19.31
N PRO A 316 4.77 -7.56 -18.56
CA PRO A 316 5.13 -8.84 -19.15
C PRO A 316 3.90 -9.49 -19.77
N SER A 317 4.08 -10.24 -20.86
CA SER A 317 2.99 -11.03 -21.43
C SER A 317 2.48 -11.99 -20.37
N ILE A 318 1.24 -11.80 -19.94
CA ILE A 318 0.61 -12.60 -18.89
C ILE A 318 0.28 -13.96 -19.52
N GLU A 319 1.04 -14.99 -19.18
CA GLU A 319 0.50 -16.35 -19.26
C GLU A 319 -0.38 -16.51 -18.02
N ASP A 320 -1.68 -16.73 -18.25
CA ASP A 320 -2.63 -17.02 -17.18
C ASP A 320 -2.12 -18.23 -16.40
N VAL A 321 -1.93 -18.02 -15.12
CA VAL A 321 -1.60 -19.08 -14.18
C VAL A 321 -2.95 -19.68 -13.75
N ASP A 322 -3.42 -20.70 -14.49
CA ASP A 322 -4.58 -21.51 -14.14
C ASP A 322 -4.44 -22.24 -12.80
#